data_d175a68d512cdc8c703de283205d57e7
#
_entry.id   d175a68d512cdc8c703de283205d57e7
#
_cell.length_a   1.000
_cell.length_b   1.000
_cell.length_c   1.000
_cell.angle_alpha   90.00
_cell.angle_beta   90.00
_cell.angle_gamma   90.00
#
_symmetry.space_group_name_H-M   'P 1'
#
loop_
_entity.id
_entity.type
_entity.pdbx_description
1 polymer ?
#
loop_
_entity_poly.entity_id
_entity_poly.type
_entity_poly.pdbx_seq_one_letter_code
_entity_poly.pdbx_strand_id
1 'polypeptide(L)'
;DADMGRGMQEVRDRIAAVQSGYPREVRAPTIARWNNDNSQPVVNFALMSKGRSARELSILGDQVVGKRIQRVEGVARVEISGLTVREVRIDLDPQRLRAYNITPAEISTALREANADQPVGLLSNPVQDALLRVEGRVRDPKQFESLVVARRGSLSLTLADLGTLVEREKEPDSMARINGQRAINFNVFKQQDANIVVVGEAVKKAMDELRKNLPPDVELKLIRADSDWVKGSLDGLMHTLIEGALLTVAIVFLFLHSWRSTVITGLTLPIAVISSFIAVGYLDIGGKAL
;
A
#
# COMPACT_ATOMS: atom_id res chain seq x y z
N ASP A 1 22.48 -17.65 12.97
CA ASP A 1 21.56 -17.07 11.98
C ASP A 1 20.99 -18.19 11.13
N ALA A 2 19.75 -18.59 11.44
CA ALA A 2 19.03 -19.51 10.57
C ALA A 2 18.82 -18.79 9.22
N ASP A 3 19.19 -19.45 8.12
CA ASP A 3 18.97 -18.93 6.78
C ASP A 3 17.44 -18.72 6.59
N MET A 4 17.03 -17.48 6.71
CA MET A 4 15.61 -17.09 6.62
C MET A 4 14.99 -17.49 5.27
N GLY A 5 15.80 -17.51 4.21
CA GLY A 5 15.38 -17.98 2.89
C GLY A 5 15.00 -19.47 2.91
N ARG A 6 15.84 -20.27 3.56
CA ARG A 6 15.61 -21.70 3.74
C ARG A 6 14.40 -22.00 4.60
N GLY A 7 14.23 -21.24 5.71
CA GLY A 7 13.04 -21.34 6.55
C GLY A 7 11.74 -20.99 5.82
N MET A 8 11.73 -19.94 5.01
CA MET A 8 10.57 -19.60 4.19
C MET A 8 10.24 -20.68 3.16
N GLN A 9 11.24 -21.30 2.56
CA GLN A 9 11.02 -22.37 1.60
C GLN A 9 10.42 -23.59 2.30
N GLU A 10 10.95 -23.99 3.46
CA GLU A 10 10.39 -25.12 4.22
C GLU A 10 8.94 -24.88 4.63
N VAL A 11 8.59 -23.65 5.05
CA VAL A 11 7.21 -23.28 5.37
C VAL A 11 6.31 -23.39 4.14
N ARG A 12 6.76 -22.93 2.96
CA ARG A 12 6.02 -23.06 1.70
C ARG A 12 5.76 -24.49 1.36
N ASP A 13 6.79 -25.34 1.46
CA ASP A 13 6.70 -26.76 1.10
C ASP A 13 5.72 -27.49 2.03
N ARG A 14 5.75 -27.20 3.33
CA ARG A 14 4.80 -27.76 4.30
C ARG A 14 3.36 -27.30 4.06
N ILE A 15 3.15 -26.04 3.73
CA ILE A 15 1.82 -25.51 3.40
C ILE A 15 1.32 -26.14 2.11
N ALA A 16 2.15 -26.25 1.08
CA ALA A 16 1.78 -26.89 -0.18
C ALA A 16 1.35 -28.36 0.02
N ALA A 17 2.04 -29.10 0.91
CA ALA A 17 1.72 -30.48 1.22
C ALA A 17 0.31 -30.65 1.84
N VAL A 18 -0.13 -29.71 2.70
CA VAL A 18 -1.45 -29.79 3.35
C VAL A 18 -2.55 -29.09 2.56
N GLN A 19 -2.21 -28.24 1.61
CA GLN A 19 -3.16 -27.45 0.82
C GLN A 19 -4.10 -28.32 -0.01
N SER A 20 -3.66 -29.50 -0.45
CA SER A 20 -4.49 -30.45 -1.18
C SER A 20 -5.67 -31.00 -0.37
N GLY A 21 -5.58 -30.95 0.96
CA GLY A 21 -6.63 -31.38 1.88
C GLY A 21 -7.62 -30.27 2.26
N TYR A 22 -7.41 -29.02 1.80
CA TYR A 22 -8.30 -27.94 2.13
C TYR A 22 -9.60 -27.95 1.29
N PRO A 23 -10.73 -27.54 1.86
CA PRO A 23 -11.93 -27.27 1.08
C PRO A 23 -11.66 -26.25 -0.03
N ARG A 24 -12.38 -26.36 -1.15
CA ARG A 24 -12.20 -25.49 -2.33
C ARG A 24 -12.47 -24.00 -2.06
N GLU A 25 -13.21 -23.71 -0.99
CA GLU A 25 -13.56 -22.37 -0.53
C GLU A 25 -12.40 -21.66 0.18
N VAL A 26 -11.40 -22.42 0.64
CA VAL A 26 -10.23 -21.87 1.34
C VAL A 26 -9.28 -21.25 0.32
N ARG A 27 -9.04 -19.95 0.50
CA ARG A 27 -8.05 -19.23 -0.31
C ARG A 27 -6.64 -19.70 0.02
N ALA A 28 -5.79 -19.74 -0.98
CA ALA A 28 -4.37 -20.05 -0.77
C ALA A 28 -3.76 -19.13 0.28
N PRO A 29 -3.07 -19.65 1.31
CA PRO A 29 -2.44 -18.83 2.33
C PRO A 29 -1.31 -18.01 1.74
N THR A 30 -1.20 -16.76 2.20
CA THR A 30 -0.12 -15.87 1.81
C THR A 30 0.97 -15.94 2.88
N ILE A 31 2.19 -16.27 2.46
CA ILE A 31 3.35 -16.29 3.34
C ILE A 31 4.09 -14.98 3.14
N ALA A 32 4.17 -14.16 4.19
CA ALA A 32 4.92 -12.92 4.18
C ALA A 32 6.02 -12.96 5.24
N ARG A 33 7.18 -12.42 4.89
CA ARG A 33 8.26 -12.22 5.84
C ARG A 33 7.89 -11.07 6.76
N TRP A 34 7.82 -11.34 8.05
CA TRP A 34 7.65 -10.30 9.05
C TRP A 34 9.01 -9.75 9.45
N ASN A 35 9.22 -8.47 9.23
CA ASN A 35 10.39 -7.75 9.72
C ASN A 35 9.89 -6.53 10.49
N ASN A 36 10.35 -6.34 11.73
CA ASN A 36 9.97 -5.23 12.58
C ASN A 36 10.22 -3.87 11.90
N ASP A 37 11.29 -3.77 11.11
CA ASP A 37 11.69 -2.54 10.43
C ASP A 37 10.69 -2.11 9.32
N ASN A 38 10.00 -3.07 8.68
CA ASN A 38 9.04 -2.82 7.60
C ASN A 38 7.58 -3.06 7.99
N SER A 39 7.34 -3.44 9.25
CA SER A 39 6.00 -3.75 9.73
C SER A 39 5.23 -2.53 10.22
N GLN A 40 5.94 -1.44 10.51
CA GLN A 40 5.33 -0.19 10.96
C GLN A 40 5.27 0.84 9.81
N PRO A 41 4.17 1.58 9.66
CA PRO A 41 4.09 2.63 8.66
C PRO A 41 4.96 3.82 9.06
N VAL A 42 5.75 4.32 8.12
CA VAL A 42 6.59 5.52 8.28
C VAL A 42 5.74 6.77 8.44
N VAL A 43 4.65 6.84 7.66
CA VAL A 43 3.69 7.94 7.68
C VAL A 43 2.28 7.35 7.64
N ASN A 44 1.43 7.85 8.53
CA ASN A 44 0.00 7.59 8.54
C ASN A 44 -0.74 8.91 8.34
N PHE A 45 -1.63 8.96 7.36
CA PHE A 45 -2.46 10.12 7.08
C PHE A 45 -3.84 9.71 6.60
N ALA A 46 -4.77 10.65 6.62
CA ALA A 46 -6.14 10.39 6.19
C ALA A 46 -6.66 11.44 5.23
N LEU A 47 -7.56 10.99 4.36
CA LEU A 47 -8.33 11.80 3.44
C LEU A 47 -9.77 11.88 3.95
N MET A 48 -10.29 13.09 4.08
CA MET A 48 -11.63 13.37 4.57
C MET A 48 -12.34 14.40 3.68
N SER A 49 -13.67 14.33 3.64
CA SER A 49 -14.51 15.38 3.07
C SER A 49 -15.84 15.45 3.81
N LYS A 50 -16.37 16.67 3.93
CA LYS A 50 -17.70 16.89 4.54
C LYS A 50 -18.84 16.79 3.54
N GLY A 51 -18.55 16.97 2.24
CA GLY A 51 -19.58 17.09 1.21
C GLY A 51 -19.64 15.94 0.19
N ARG A 52 -18.60 15.09 0.14
CA ARG A 52 -18.53 14.01 -0.85
C ARG A 52 -19.11 12.71 -0.34
N SER A 53 -19.69 11.96 -1.29
CA SER A 53 -20.09 10.58 -1.02
C SER A 53 -18.87 9.70 -0.70
N ALA A 54 -19.09 8.62 0.01
CA ALA A 54 -18.06 7.64 0.34
C ALA A 54 -17.36 7.09 -0.91
N ARG A 55 -18.11 6.90 -1.99
CA ARG A 55 -17.62 6.42 -3.28
C ARG A 55 -16.70 7.42 -3.97
N GLU A 56 -17.11 8.69 -4.08
CA GLU A 56 -16.29 9.73 -4.69
C GLU A 56 -14.98 9.93 -3.94
N LEU A 57 -15.06 9.93 -2.59
CA LEU A 57 -13.87 10.02 -1.76
C LEU A 57 -12.95 8.83 -1.96
N SER A 58 -13.52 7.61 -2.12
CA SER A 58 -12.74 6.38 -2.36
C SER A 58 -12.03 6.40 -3.71
N ILE A 59 -12.69 6.88 -4.77
CA ILE A 59 -12.07 7.02 -6.09
C ILE A 59 -10.90 8.02 -6.02
N LEU A 60 -11.11 9.16 -5.37
CA LEU A 60 -10.07 10.17 -5.21
C LEU A 60 -8.90 9.63 -4.36
N GLY A 61 -9.21 8.92 -3.27
CA GLY A 61 -8.23 8.31 -2.39
C GLY A 61 -7.38 7.27 -3.09
N ASP A 62 -8.00 6.34 -3.80
CA ASP A 62 -7.28 5.27 -4.50
C ASP A 62 -6.55 5.77 -5.76
N GLN A 63 -7.27 6.44 -6.67
CA GLN A 63 -6.75 6.75 -7.99
C GLN A 63 -5.82 7.98 -8.03
N VAL A 64 -5.98 8.94 -7.14
CA VAL A 64 -5.17 10.17 -7.11
C VAL A 64 -4.17 10.11 -5.98
N VAL A 65 -4.63 10.02 -4.74
CA VAL A 65 -3.76 10.12 -3.56
C VAL A 65 -2.88 8.86 -3.43
N GLY A 66 -3.47 7.68 -3.44
CA GLY A 66 -2.76 6.42 -3.28
C GLY A 66 -1.69 6.22 -4.36
N LYS A 67 -2.05 6.42 -5.63
CA LYS A 67 -1.09 6.30 -6.76
C LYS A 67 0.03 7.33 -6.71
N ARG A 68 -0.25 8.57 -6.29
CA ARG A 68 0.79 9.59 -6.17
C ARG A 68 1.79 9.26 -5.06
N ILE A 69 1.30 8.83 -3.90
CA ILE A 69 2.15 8.46 -2.76
C ILE A 69 2.96 7.19 -3.07
N GLN A 70 2.38 6.21 -3.74
CA GLN A 70 3.08 4.97 -4.10
C GLN A 70 4.26 5.19 -5.06
N ARG A 71 4.26 6.29 -5.81
CA ARG A 71 5.36 6.68 -6.72
C ARG A 71 6.48 7.46 -6.02
N VAL A 72 6.35 7.75 -4.73
CA VAL A 72 7.40 8.44 -3.98
C VAL A 72 8.58 7.49 -3.79
N GLU A 73 9.78 7.97 -4.05
CA GLU A 73 11.01 7.20 -3.90
C GLU A 73 11.18 6.70 -2.47
N GLY A 74 11.59 5.46 -2.33
CA GLY A 74 11.74 4.79 -1.03
C GLY A 74 10.44 4.23 -0.44
N VAL A 75 9.26 4.48 -1.03
CA VAL A 75 8.00 3.85 -0.63
C VAL A 75 7.92 2.44 -1.22
N ALA A 76 7.68 1.44 -0.36
CA ALA A 76 7.48 0.06 -0.76
C ALA A 76 6.02 -0.23 -1.12
N ARG A 77 5.10 0.20 -0.25
CA ARG A 77 3.67 -0.01 -0.41
C ARG A 77 2.86 1.04 0.35
N VAL A 78 1.63 1.23 -0.11
CA VAL A 78 0.62 2.05 0.57
C VAL A 78 -0.59 1.17 0.84
N GLU A 79 -0.93 0.99 2.09
CA GLU A 79 -2.14 0.30 2.51
C GLU A 79 -3.26 1.30 2.74
N ILE A 80 -4.38 1.10 2.08
CA ILE A 80 -5.52 2.00 2.14
C ILE A 80 -6.68 1.29 2.83
N SER A 81 -7.25 1.92 3.84
CA SER A 81 -8.38 1.39 4.61
C SER A 81 -9.57 2.36 4.56
N GLY A 82 -10.78 1.82 4.63
CA GLY A 82 -12.01 2.62 4.61
C GLY A 82 -12.53 2.95 3.21
N LEU A 83 -12.02 2.29 2.17
CA LEU A 83 -12.51 2.43 0.81
C LEU A 83 -13.92 1.83 0.66
N THR A 84 -14.75 2.52 -0.11
CA THR A 84 -16.03 2.01 -0.60
C THR A 84 -15.88 1.67 -2.07
N VAL A 85 -15.90 0.40 -2.37
CA VAL A 85 -15.75 -0.11 -3.74
C VAL A 85 -17.13 -0.33 -4.35
N ARG A 86 -17.27 0.01 -5.63
CA ARG A 86 -18.46 -0.31 -6.42
C ARG A 86 -18.50 -1.80 -6.67
N GLU A 87 -19.65 -2.40 -6.46
CA GLU A 87 -19.96 -3.80 -6.76
C GLU A 87 -21.17 -3.88 -7.68
N VAL A 88 -21.06 -4.69 -8.71
CA VAL A 88 -22.18 -5.12 -9.55
C VAL A 88 -22.59 -6.50 -9.07
N ARG A 89 -23.70 -6.59 -8.39
CA ARG A 89 -24.26 -7.82 -7.87
C ARG A 89 -25.29 -8.37 -8.84
N ILE A 90 -25.21 -9.66 -9.10
CA ILE A 90 -26.17 -10.38 -9.93
C ILE A 90 -26.92 -11.34 -9.01
N ASP A 91 -28.18 -11.03 -8.76
CA ASP A 91 -29.07 -11.87 -7.95
C ASP A 91 -29.82 -12.81 -8.91
N LEU A 92 -29.39 -14.09 -8.94
CA LEU A 92 -29.97 -15.10 -9.81
C LEU A 92 -31.25 -15.66 -9.20
N ASP A 93 -32.27 -15.88 -10.04
CA ASP A 93 -33.54 -16.50 -9.63
C ASP A 93 -33.42 -18.03 -9.70
N PRO A 94 -33.49 -18.75 -8.56
CA PRO A 94 -33.38 -20.20 -8.53
C PRO A 94 -34.48 -20.93 -9.31
N GLN A 95 -35.68 -20.34 -9.43
CA GLN A 95 -36.80 -20.96 -10.17
C GLN A 95 -36.54 -20.88 -11.65
N ARG A 96 -36.09 -19.74 -12.16
CA ARG A 96 -35.72 -19.53 -13.56
C ARG A 96 -34.54 -20.43 -13.97
N LEU A 97 -33.53 -20.53 -13.10
CA LEU A 97 -32.39 -21.44 -13.33
C LEU A 97 -32.83 -22.88 -13.53
N ARG A 98 -33.74 -23.37 -12.67
CA ARG A 98 -34.28 -24.72 -12.80
C ARG A 98 -35.14 -24.89 -14.06
N ALA A 99 -35.98 -23.91 -14.39
CA ALA A 99 -36.85 -23.95 -15.56
C ALA A 99 -36.06 -24.07 -16.88
N TYR A 100 -34.90 -23.39 -16.95
CA TYR A 100 -34.03 -23.44 -18.14
C TYR A 100 -32.91 -24.48 -18.03
N ASN A 101 -32.83 -25.22 -16.93
CA ASN A 101 -31.78 -26.20 -16.65
C ASN A 101 -30.37 -25.60 -16.79
N ILE A 102 -30.15 -24.46 -16.14
CA ILE A 102 -28.88 -23.73 -16.13
C ILE A 102 -28.30 -23.75 -14.72
N THR A 103 -27.00 -23.97 -14.66
CA THR A 103 -26.24 -23.95 -13.40
C THR A 103 -25.59 -22.57 -13.16
N PRO A 104 -25.41 -22.15 -11.91
CA PRO A 104 -24.66 -20.93 -11.59
C PRO A 104 -23.21 -20.94 -12.12
N ALA A 105 -22.63 -22.14 -12.26
CA ALA A 105 -21.29 -22.33 -12.81
C ALA A 105 -21.23 -21.97 -14.31
N GLU A 106 -22.23 -22.34 -15.11
CA GLU A 106 -22.31 -21.96 -16.53
C GLU A 106 -22.36 -20.44 -16.67
N ILE A 107 -23.18 -19.76 -15.85
CA ILE A 107 -23.27 -18.28 -15.85
C ILE A 107 -21.94 -17.66 -15.46
N SER A 108 -21.30 -18.17 -14.40
CA SER A 108 -19.98 -17.66 -13.97
C SER A 108 -18.91 -17.81 -15.06
N THR A 109 -18.95 -18.90 -15.82
CA THR A 109 -18.03 -19.12 -16.95
C THR A 109 -18.30 -18.16 -18.08
N ALA A 110 -19.56 -18.01 -18.49
CA ALA A 110 -19.95 -17.07 -19.54
C ALA A 110 -19.60 -15.61 -19.19
N LEU A 111 -19.79 -15.20 -17.93
CA LEU A 111 -19.41 -13.88 -17.46
C LEU A 111 -17.89 -13.63 -17.50
N ARG A 112 -17.08 -14.64 -17.14
CA ARG A 112 -15.62 -14.54 -17.23
C ARG A 112 -15.14 -14.43 -18.66
N GLU A 113 -15.70 -15.23 -19.55
CA GLU A 113 -15.36 -15.24 -20.99
C GLU A 113 -15.73 -13.91 -21.64
N ALA A 114 -16.93 -13.39 -21.34
CA ALA A 114 -17.40 -12.12 -21.87
C ALA A 114 -16.64 -10.91 -21.33
N ASN A 115 -16.04 -10.99 -20.13
CA ASN A 115 -15.29 -9.90 -19.49
C ASN A 115 -13.77 -10.05 -19.65
N ALA A 116 -13.31 -10.92 -20.55
CA ALA A 116 -11.91 -11.13 -20.83
C ALA A 116 -11.47 -10.40 -22.09
N ASP A 117 -10.35 -9.66 -21.97
CA ASP A 117 -9.67 -9.12 -23.15
C ASP A 117 -8.89 -10.27 -23.80
N GLN A 118 -9.28 -10.66 -25.02
CA GLN A 118 -8.59 -11.73 -25.73
C GLN A 118 -7.73 -11.16 -26.87
N PRO A 119 -6.42 -11.46 -26.91
CA PRO A 119 -5.63 -11.21 -28.10
C PRO A 119 -6.08 -12.17 -29.21
N VAL A 120 -6.57 -11.63 -30.32
CA VAL A 120 -7.11 -12.43 -31.44
C VAL A 120 -6.00 -12.86 -32.40
N GLY A 121 -4.90 -12.14 -32.49
CA GLY A 121 -3.76 -12.44 -33.34
C GLY A 121 -2.99 -11.25 -33.83
N LEU A 122 -1.95 -11.51 -34.58
CA LEU A 122 -1.12 -10.51 -35.28
C LEU A 122 -1.57 -10.43 -36.73
N LEU A 123 -1.97 -9.24 -37.18
CA LEU A 123 -2.05 -8.92 -38.61
C LEU A 123 -0.66 -8.49 -39.04
N SER A 124 0.07 -9.43 -39.67
CA SER A 124 1.39 -9.15 -40.23
C SER A 124 1.23 -8.66 -41.66
N ASN A 125 1.65 -7.44 -41.94
CA ASN A 125 1.75 -6.87 -43.27
C ASN A 125 3.23 -6.53 -43.56
N PRO A 126 3.74 -6.53 -44.81
CA PRO A 126 5.15 -6.27 -45.11
C PRO A 126 5.69 -4.93 -44.57
N VAL A 127 4.81 -4.04 -44.12
CA VAL A 127 5.14 -2.68 -43.66
C VAL A 127 4.88 -2.49 -42.14
N GLN A 128 4.00 -3.30 -41.53
CA GLN A 128 3.60 -3.07 -40.13
C GLN A 128 2.93 -4.30 -39.53
N ASP A 129 3.34 -4.69 -38.34
CA ASP A 129 2.65 -5.69 -37.51
C ASP A 129 1.61 -5.00 -36.63
N ALA A 130 0.34 -5.31 -36.79
CA ALA A 130 -0.74 -4.80 -35.96
C ALA A 130 -1.29 -5.91 -35.04
N LEU A 131 -1.24 -5.70 -33.74
CA LEU A 131 -1.84 -6.61 -32.76
C LEU A 131 -3.35 -6.38 -32.71
N LEU A 132 -4.12 -7.37 -33.14
CA LEU A 132 -5.58 -7.37 -33.00
C LEU A 132 -5.94 -7.82 -31.60
N ARG A 133 -6.62 -6.94 -30.85
CA ARG A 133 -7.15 -7.21 -29.53
C ARG A 133 -8.65 -6.96 -29.53
N VAL A 134 -9.44 -7.93 -29.06
CA VAL A 134 -10.83 -7.73 -28.76
C VAL A 134 -10.94 -7.24 -27.33
N GLU A 135 -11.41 -6.01 -27.14
CA GLU A 135 -11.76 -5.45 -25.83
C GLU A 135 -13.10 -6.06 -25.40
N GLY A 136 -13.05 -7.15 -24.64
CA GLY A 136 -14.23 -7.81 -24.10
C GLY A 136 -14.71 -7.21 -22.77
N ARG A 137 -13.98 -6.25 -22.19
CA ARG A 137 -14.37 -5.67 -20.91
C ARG A 137 -15.62 -4.82 -21.00
N VAL A 138 -16.64 -5.25 -20.29
CA VAL A 138 -17.89 -4.51 -20.13
C VAL A 138 -17.65 -3.27 -19.28
N ARG A 139 -17.82 -2.09 -19.86
CA ARG A 139 -17.61 -0.79 -19.17
C ARG A 139 -18.89 -0.30 -18.47
N ASP A 140 -20.05 -0.60 -19.03
CA ASP A 140 -21.35 -0.22 -18.46
C ASP A 140 -22.03 -1.48 -17.88
N PRO A 141 -22.39 -1.47 -16.58
CA PRO A 141 -23.11 -2.58 -15.96
C PRO A 141 -24.38 -3.02 -16.70
N LYS A 142 -25.07 -2.09 -17.34
CA LYS A 142 -26.28 -2.41 -18.12
C LYS A 142 -26.02 -3.32 -19.30
N GLN A 143 -24.80 -3.34 -19.84
CA GLN A 143 -24.41 -4.24 -20.90
C GLN A 143 -24.41 -5.71 -20.46
N PHE A 144 -24.22 -5.98 -19.15
CA PHE A 144 -24.35 -7.34 -18.63
C PHE A 144 -25.77 -7.88 -18.71
N GLU A 145 -26.81 -7.03 -18.65
CA GLU A 145 -28.20 -7.47 -18.75
C GLU A 145 -28.47 -8.16 -20.10
N SER A 146 -27.90 -7.63 -21.18
CA SER A 146 -28.07 -8.16 -22.55
C SER A 146 -27.08 -9.26 -22.90
N LEU A 147 -26.18 -9.64 -21.97
CA LEU A 147 -25.20 -10.69 -22.22
C LEU A 147 -25.87 -12.05 -22.34
N VAL A 148 -25.64 -12.74 -23.47
CA VAL A 148 -26.11 -14.12 -23.65
C VAL A 148 -25.22 -15.05 -22.82
N VAL A 149 -25.77 -15.63 -21.77
CA VAL A 149 -25.06 -16.52 -20.84
C VAL A 149 -25.27 -18.00 -21.13
N ALA A 150 -26.31 -18.36 -21.87
CA ALA A 150 -26.55 -19.73 -22.30
C ALA A 150 -27.40 -19.78 -23.56
N ARG A 151 -27.29 -20.86 -24.31
CA ARG A 151 -28.16 -21.18 -25.45
C ARG A 151 -28.80 -22.55 -25.23
N ARG A 152 -30.10 -22.62 -25.41
CA ARG A 152 -30.87 -23.87 -25.35
C ARG A 152 -31.69 -24.03 -26.63
N GLY A 153 -31.20 -24.83 -27.55
CA GLY A 153 -31.77 -24.94 -28.91
C GLY A 153 -31.70 -23.58 -29.66
N SER A 154 -32.83 -23.07 -30.09
CA SER A 154 -32.94 -21.79 -30.75
C SER A 154 -33.05 -20.58 -29.77
N LEU A 155 -33.19 -20.87 -28.48
CA LEU A 155 -33.40 -19.81 -27.47
C LEU A 155 -32.04 -19.35 -26.93
N SER A 156 -31.74 -18.04 -27.06
CA SER A 156 -30.61 -17.39 -26.43
C SER A 156 -31.11 -16.75 -25.14
N LEU A 157 -30.52 -17.18 -24.01
CA LEU A 157 -30.87 -16.69 -22.68
C LEU A 157 -29.87 -15.63 -22.24
N THR A 158 -30.42 -14.47 -21.91
CA THR A 158 -29.64 -13.33 -21.39
C THR A 158 -29.58 -13.36 -19.88
N LEU A 159 -28.66 -12.58 -19.30
CA LEU A 159 -28.56 -12.48 -17.87
C LEU A 159 -29.83 -11.90 -17.23
N ALA A 160 -30.51 -10.98 -17.92
CA ALA A 160 -31.80 -10.39 -17.48
C ALA A 160 -32.93 -11.44 -17.40
N ASP A 161 -32.88 -12.50 -18.22
CA ASP A 161 -33.85 -13.59 -18.16
C ASP A 161 -33.69 -14.47 -16.92
N LEU A 162 -32.47 -14.51 -16.34
CA LEU A 162 -32.08 -15.43 -15.27
C LEU A 162 -31.97 -14.75 -13.89
N GLY A 163 -31.86 -13.44 -13.86
CA GLY A 163 -31.68 -12.71 -12.62
C GLY A 163 -31.84 -11.22 -12.75
N THR A 164 -31.53 -10.52 -11.68
CA THR A 164 -31.57 -9.06 -11.60
C THR A 164 -30.18 -8.53 -11.30
N LEU A 165 -29.79 -7.51 -12.04
CA LEU A 165 -28.51 -6.83 -11.84
C LEU A 165 -28.72 -5.62 -10.92
N VAL A 166 -28.00 -5.58 -9.81
CA VAL A 166 -28.10 -4.51 -8.83
C VAL A 166 -26.71 -3.88 -8.65
N GLU A 167 -26.61 -2.61 -8.99
CA GLU A 167 -25.43 -1.83 -8.67
C GLU A 167 -25.51 -1.35 -7.23
N ARG A 168 -24.53 -1.70 -6.42
CA ARG A 168 -24.45 -1.25 -5.03
C ARG A 168 -23.01 -1.00 -4.59
N GLU A 169 -22.86 -0.45 -3.43
CA GLU A 169 -21.57 -0.39 -2.75
C GLU A 169 -21.27 -1.76 -2.12
N LYS A 170 -20.07 -2.28 -2.36
CA LYS A 170 -19.58 -3.48 -1.68
C LYS A 170 -19.63 -3.24 -0.18
N GLU A 171 -20.00 -4.25 0.57
CA GLU A 171 -19.89 -4.20 2.03
C GLU A 171 -18.45 -3.86 2.43
N PRO A 172 -18.23 -2.83 3.25
CA PRO A 172 -16.89 -2.35 3.54
C PRO A 172 -16.11 -3.38 4.35
N ASP A 173 -14.97 -3.82 3.84
CA ASP A 173 -14.03 -4.72 4.53
C ASP A 173 -13.38 -4.02 5.73
N SER A 174 -13.32 -2.68 5.73
CA SER A 174 -12.74 -1.86 6.78
C SER A 174 -13.41 -0.49 6.84
N MET A 175 -13.43 0.12 8.03
CA MET A 175 -13.97 1.46 8.24
C MET A 175 -12.96 2.31 8.99
N ALA A 176 -12.66 3.50 8.44
CA ALA A 176 -11.84 4.49 9.11
C ALA A 176 -12.68 5.72 9.47
N ARG A 177 -12.47 6.22 10.68
CA ARG A 177 -13.11 7.45 11.17
C ARG A 177 -12.11 8.30 11.95
N ILE A 178 -12.20 9.61 11.75
CA ILE A 178 -11.41 10.58 12.51
C ILE A 178 -12.39 11.60 13.09
N ASN A 179 -12.37 11.77 14.40
CA ASN A 179 -13.28 12.65 15.11
C ASN A 179 -14.76 12.40 14.76
N GLY A 180 -15.15 11.13 14.57
CA GLY A 180 -16.52 10.74 14.22
C GLY A 180 -16.83 10.85 12.70
N GLN A 181 -16.03 11.55 11.92
CA GLN A 181 -16.20 11.68 10.47
C GLN A 181 -15.58 10.49 9.73
N ARG A 182 -16.22 10.06 8.65
CA ARG A 182 -15.69 9.04 7.76
C ARG A 182 -14.42 9.54 7.09
N ALA A 183 -13.42 8.68 7.05
CA ALA A 183 -12.12 8.98 6.48
C ALA A 183 -11.62 7.78 5.67
N ILE A 184 -10.70 8.03 4.76
CA ILE A 184 -9.87 6.99 4.14
C ILE A 184 -8.50 7.12 4.75
N ASN A 185 -8.00 6.04 5.33
CA ASN A 185 -6.72 6.00 6.00
C ASN A 185 -5.65 5.40 5.09
N PHE A 186 -4.48 6.00 5.12
CA PHE A 186 -3.30 5.58 4.34
C PHE A 186 -2.16 5.28 5.29
N ASN A 187 -1.66 4.05 5.22
CA ASN A 187 -0.44 3.62 5.87
C ASN A 187 0.66 3.48 4.83
N VAL A 188 1.70 4.27 4.93
CA VAL A 188 2.83 4.28 4.00
C VAL A 188 4.00 3.52 4.61
N PHE A 189 4.49 2.51 3.90
CA PHE A 189 5.61 1.68 4.32
C PHE A 189 6.84 1.94 3.46
N LYS A 190 8.00 2.04 4.08
CA LYS A 190 9.27 2.23 3.39
C LYS A 190 9.80 0.94 2.79
N GLN A 191 10.69 1.04 1.81
CA GLN A 191 11.53 -0.06 1.36
C GLN A 191 12.51 -0.48 2.47
N GLN A 192 12.95 -1.73 2.43
CA GLN A 192 13.75 -2.33 3.51
C GLN A 192 15.00 -1.48 3.83
N ASP A 193 15.72 -1.04 2.82
CA ASP A 193 16.99 -0.34 2.97
C ASP A 193 16.85 1.19 2.90
N ALA A 194 15.60 1.70 2.82
CA ALA A 194 15.37 3.14 2.72
C ALA A 194 15.45 3.80 4.11
N ASN A 195 15.99 5.02 4.15
CA ASN A 195 16.05 5.83 5.37
C ASN A 195 14.67 6.39 5.71
N ILE A 196 14.20 6.12 6.94
CA ILE A 196 12.86 6.51 7.43
C ILE A 196 12.63 8.03 7.38
N VAL A 197 13.64 8.84 7.69
CA VAL A 197 13.54 10.31 7.72
C VAL A 197 13.41 10.84 6.29
N VAL A 198 14.23 10.33 5.37
CA VAL A 198 14.22 10.75 3.96
C VAL A 198 12.87 10.40 3.31
N VAL A 199 12.39 9.17 3.51
CA VAL A 199 11.09 8.73 2.97
C VAL A 199 9.95 9.52 3.60
N GLY A 200 9.98 9.75 4.91
CA GLY A 200 8.94 10.53 5.58
C GLY A 200 8.86 11.97 5.07
N GLU A 201 9.99 12.64 4.87
CA GLU A 201 10.03 14.00 4.31
C GLU A 201 9.55 14.02 2.84
N ALA A 202 9.94 13.04 2.03
CA ALA A 202 9.48 12.92 0.65
C ALA A 202 7.97 12.71 0.57
N VAL A 203 7.40 11.88 1.44
CA VAL A 203 5.94 11.64 1.52
C VAL A 203 5.22 12.91 1.96
N LYS A 204 5.71 13.64 2.97
CA LYS A 204 5.11 14.92 3.41
C LYS A 204 5.13 15.96 2.30
N LYS A 205 6.23 16.08 1.58
CA LYS A 205 6.32 16.96 0.40
C LYS A 205 5.29 16.59 -0.67
N ALA A 206 5.14 15.29 -0.97
CA ALA A 206 4.12 14.82 -1.91
C ALA A 206 2.69 15.10 -1.42
N MET A 207 2.44 15.02 -0.10
CA MET A 207 1.16 15.41 0.49
C MET A 207 0.87 16.90 0.34
N ASP A 208 1.89 17.76 0.50
CA ASP A 208 1.73 19.21 0.32
C ASP A 208 1.47 19.59 -1.15
N GLU A 209 2.08 18.89 -2.10
CA GLU A 209 1.77 19.02 -3.52
C GLU A 209 0.32 18.56 -3.82
N LEU A 210 -0.10 17.44 -3.24
CA LEU A 210 -1.47 16.94 -3.38
C LEU A 210 -2.49 17.93 -2.81
N ARG A 211 -2.25 18.53 -1.65
CA ARG A 211 -3.15 19.53 -1.05
C ARG A 211 -3.43 20.71 -1.97
N LYS A 212 -2.47 21.11 -2.80
CA LYS A 212 -2.63 22.21 -3.77
C LYS A 212 -3.52 21.82 -4.95
N ASN A 213 -3.56 20.53 -5.29
CA ASN A 213 -4.29 20.01 -6.45
C ASN A 213 -5.60 19.32 -6.10
N LEU A 214 -5.85 19.08 -4.82
CA LEU A 214 -7.10 18.49 -4.35
C LEU A 214 -8.22 19.54 -4.32
N PRO A 215 -9.48 19.13 -4.52
CA PRO A 215 -10.63 20.00 -4.36
C PRO A 215 -10.69 20.62 -2.94
N PRO A 216 -11.18 21.87 -2.79
CA PRO A 216 -11.15 22.57 -1.52
C PRO A 216 -12.03 21.96 -0.42
N ASP A 217 -12.97 21.09 -0.79
CA ASP A 217 -13.82 20.33 0.13
C ASP A 217 -13.15 19.08 0.71
N VAL A 218 -11.94 18.74 0.23
CA VAL A 218 -11.20 17.54 0.61
C VAL A 218 -9.99 17.92 1.47
N GLU A 219 -9.93 17.36 2.66
CA GLU A 219 -8.84 17.59 3.60
C GLU A 219 -7.92 16.36 3.67
N LEU A 220 -6.62 16.60 3.57
CA LEU A 220 -5.55 15.61 3.73
C LEU A 220 -4.86 15.88 5.07
N LYS A 221 -5.13 15.04 6.07
CA LYS A 221 -4.67 15.22 7.44
C LYS A 221 -3.57 14.22 7.79
N LEU A 222 -2.41 14.72 8.17
CA LEU A 222 -1.35 13.90 8.76
C LEU A 222 -1.79 13.46 10.16
N ILE A 223 -1.73 12.15 10.45
CA ILE A 223 -2.08 11.58 11.75
C ILE A 223 -0.82 11.30 12.54
N ARG A 224 0.14 10.63 11.92
CA ARG A 224 1.39 10.23 12.54
C ARG A 224 2.51 10.18 11.49
N ALA A 225 3.69 10.62 11.87
CA ALA A 225 4.90 10.45 11.09
C ALA A 225 6.01 9.98 12.03
N ASP A 226 6.39 8.71 11.92
CA ASP A 226 7.46 8.13 12.74
C ASP A 226 8.81 8.72 12.37
N SER A 227 8.96 9.21 11.13
CA SER A 227 10.09 10.02 10.69
C SER A 227 10.34 11.25 11.57
N ASP A 228 9.27 11.90 12.05
CA ASP A 228 9.39 13.11 12.87
C ASP A 228 9.87 12.77 14.29
N TRP A 229 9.40 11.65 14.82
CA TRP A 229 9.86 11.15 16.11
C TRP A 229 11.35 10.77 16.07
N VAL A 230 11.79 10.07 15.04
CA VAL A 230 13.20 9.71 14.84
C VAL A 230 14.05 10.98 14.69
N LYS A 231 13.64 11.92 13.85
CA LYS A 231 14.33 13.19 13.65
C LYS A 231 14.42 13.98 14.96
N GLY A 232 13.31 14.14 15.68
CA GLY A 232 13.30 14.82 16.97
C GLY A 232 14.19 14.15 18.03
N SER A 233 14.26 12.82 18.03
CA SER A 233 15.16 12.08 18.92
C SER A 233 16.63 12.33 18.56
N LEU A 234 16.97 12.33 17.28
CA LEU A 234 18.35 12.64 16.81
C LEU A 234 18.73 14.08 17.15
N ASP A 235 17.86 15.04 16.91
CA ASP A 235 18.08 16.43 17.25
C ASP A 235 18.28 16.61 18.78
N GLY A 236 17.47 15.94 19.58
CA GLY A 236 17.58 15.91 21.04
C GLY A 236 18.93 15.34 21.52
N LEU A 237 19.37 14.21 20.93
CA LEU A 237 20.68 13.63 21.23
C LEU A 237 21.81 14.60 20.86
N MET A 238 21.76 15.21 19.69
CA MET A 238 22.76 16.19 19.27
C MET A 238 22.82 17.41 20.22
N HIS A 239 21.66 17.91 20.64
CA HIS A 239 21.58 19.00 21.61
C HIS A 239 22.23 18.63 22.94
N THR A 240 21.91 17.47 23.49
CA THR A 240 22.47 16.94 24.73
C THR A 240 23.99 16.74 24.63
N LEU A 241 24.48 16.23 23.50
CA LEU A 241 25.91 16.07 23.26
C LEU A 241 26.64 17.42 23.23
N ILE A 242 26.09 18.43 22.55
CA ILE A 242 26.66 19.78 22.47
C ILE A 242 26.67 20.43 23.85
N GLU A 243 25.56 20.38 24.58
CA GLU A 243 25.47 20.93 25.94
C GLU A 243 26.45 20.25 26.90
N GLY A 244 26.54 18.93 26.86
CA GLY A 244 27.49 18.16 27.67
C GLY A 244 28.94 18.49 27.32
N ALA A 245 29.26 18.64 26.05
CA ALA A 245 30.60 19.03 25.60
C ALA A 245 30.94 20.45 26.06
N LEU A 246 30.03 21.40 25.93
CA LEU A 246 30.24 22.78 26.41
C LEU A 246 30.45 22.84 27.92
N LEU A 247 29.65 22.12 28.70
CA LEU A 247 29.77 22.03 30.13
C LEU A 247 31.12 21.42 30.54
N THR A 248 31.52 20.36 29.88
CA THR A 248 32.83 19.72 30.13
C THR A 248 33.98 20.68 29.86
N VAL A 249 33.93 21.38 28.70
CA VAL A 249 34.95 22.42 28.36
C VAL A 249 34.97 23.54 29.40
N ALA A 250 33.82 24.00 29.86
CA ALA A 250 33.71 25.02 30.87
C ALA A 250 34.32 24.58 32.21
N ILE A 251 34.02 23.37 32.67
CA ILE A 251 34.59 22.80 33.92
C ILE A 251 36.08 22.62 33.79
N VAL A 252 36.58 22.06 32.68
CA VAL A 252 38.02 21.89 32.45
C VAL A 252 38.73 23.25 32.47
N PHE A 253 38.17 24.27 31.86
CA PHE A 253 38.71 25.63 31.88
C PHE A 253 38.78 26.19 33.32
N LEU A 254 37.72 25.99 34.10
CA LEU A 254 37.65 26.48 35.48
C LEU A 254 38.71 25.84 36.40
N PHE A 255 38.95 24.54 36.22
CA PHE A 255 39.90 23.79 37.06
C PHE A 255 41.35 23.93 36.61
N LEU A 256 41.63 23.84 35.29
CA LEU A 256 42.98 23.91 34.77
C LEU A 256 43.53 25.31 34.57
N HIS A 257 42.67 26.35 34.52
CA HIS A 257 43.03 27.75 34.26
C HIS A 257 43.96 27.93 33.05
N SER A 258 43.92 26.99 32.08
CA SER A 258 44.83 26.90 30.96
C SER A 258 44.04 26.82 29.65
N TRP A 259 44.05 27.90 28.89
CA TRP A 259 43.38 27.96 27.58
C TRP A 259 43.85 26.86 26.62
N ARG A 260 45.13 26.53 26.62
CA ARG A 260 45.72 25.48 25.75
C ARG A 260 45.16 24.12 26.05
N SER A 261 45.07 23.70 27.30
CA SER A 261 44.50 22.42 27.71
C SER A 261 43.00 22.34 27.41
N THR A 262 42.28 23.46 27.61
CA THR A 262 40.85 23.53 27.33
C THR A 262 40.53 23.35 25.84
N VAL A 263 41.32 23.97 24.96
CA VAL A 263 41.14 23.81 23.49
C VAL A 263 41.44 22.37 23.07
N ILE A 264 42.47 21.75 23.60
CA ILE A 264 42.82 20.35 23.30
C ILE A 264 41.65 19.41 23.71
N THR A 265 41.15 19.56 24.94
CA THR A 265 40.03 18.76 25.44
C THR A 265 38.75 19.03 24.65
N GLY A 266 38.47 20.30 24.31
CA GLY A 266 37.30 20.70 23.51
C GLY A 266 37.30 20.12 22.09
N LEU A 267 38.50 19.97 21.48
CA LEU A 267 38.63 19.33 20.17
C LEU A 267 38.60 17.78 20.25
N THR A 268 39.05 17.21 21.34
CA THR A 268 39.10 15.75 21.50
C THR A 268 37.69 15.13 21.53
N LEU A 269 36.72 15.81 22.17
CA LEU A 269 35.34 15.32 22.28
C LEU A 269 34.67 15.13 20.91
N PRO A 270 34.58 16.14 20.02
CA PRO A 270 33.96 15.96 18.69
C PRO A 270 34.74 14.96 17.83
N ILE A 271 36.07 14.93 17.92
CA ILE A 271 36.93 13.96 17.19
C ILE A 271 36.63 12.53 17.64
N ALA A 272 36.47 12.28 18.92
CA ALA A 272 36.12 10.97 19.46
C ALA A 272 34.75 10.48 18.98
N VAL A 273 33.75 11.39 18.97
CA VAL A 273 32.41 11.06 18.46
C VAL A 273 32.45 10.74 16.97
N ILE A 274 33.12 11.57 16.16
CA ILE A 274 33.24 11.35 14.71
C ILE A 274 33.98 10.03 14.44
N SER A 275 35.08 9.76 15.17
CA SER A 275 35.84 8.51 15.03
C SER A 275 34.98 7.28 15.40
N SER A 276 34.14 7.38 16.41
CA SER A 276 33.21 6.31 16.78
C SER A 276 32.19 6.02 15.68
N PHE A 277 31.61 7.06 15.06
CA PHE A 277 30.67 6.89 13.92
C PHE A 277 31.37 6.31 12.69
N ILE A 278 32.60 6.73 12.39
CA ILE A 278 33.40 6.16 11.31
C ILE A 278 33.65 4.69 11.57
N ALA A 279 34.04 4.32 12.80
CA ALA A 279 34.31 2.92 13.17
C ALA A 279 33.06 2.06 13.04
N VAL A 280 31.89 2.55 13.48
CA VAL A 280 30.59 1.87 13.31
C VAL A 280 30.25 1.68 11.84
N GLY A 281 30.43 2.71 11.01
CA GLY A 281 30.17 2.63 9.56
C GLY A 281 31.13 1.67 8.84
N TYR A 282 32.41 1.62 9.25
CA TYR A 282 33.43 0.74 8.63
C TYR A 282 33.27 -0.74 9.02
N LEU A 283 32.83 -1.00 10.23
CA LEU A 283 32.66 -2.37 10.76
C LEU A 283 31.30 -2.97 10.39
N ASP A 284 30.44 -2.24 9.65
CA ASP A 284 29.09 -2.67 9.26
C ASP A 284 28.24 -3.20 10.44
N ILE A 285 28.60 -2.76 11.65
CA ILE A 285 27.88 -3.16 12.88
C ILE A 285 26.48 -2.52 12.89
N GLY A 286 26.32 -1.39 12.21
CA GLY A 286 25.06 -0.65 12.08
C GLY A 286 24.15 -1.13 10.94
N GLY A 287 24.64 -1.79 9.92
CA GLY A 287 23.86 -2.23 8.76
C GLY A 287 22.81 -3.31 9.05
N LYS A 288 22.85 -3.88 10.26
CA LYS A 288 21.84 -4.85 10.74
C LYS A 288 21.02 -4.37 11.95
N ALA A 289 21.29 -3.18 12.48
CA ALA A 289 20.69 -2.71 13.73
C ALA A 289 20.04 -1.30 13.67
N LEU A 290 20.10 -0.58 12.52
CA LEU A 290 19.48 0.73 12.38
C LEU A 290 18.49 0.76 11.21
#